data_f3f4cf7ab04f189ea6796d75a70a3a1c
#
_entry.id   f3f4cf7ab04f189ea6796d75a70a3a1c
#
_cell.length_a   1.000
_cell.length_b   1.000
_cell.length_c   1.000
_cell.angle_alpha   90.00
_cell.angle_beta   90.00
_cell.angle_gamma   90.00
#
_symmetry.space_group_name_H-M   'P 1'
#
loop_
_entity.id
_entity.type
_entity.pdbx_description
1 polymer ?
#
loop_
_entity_poly.entity_id
_entity_poly.type
_entity_poly.pdbx_seq_one_letter_code
_entity_poly.pdbx_strand_id
1 'polypeptide(L)'
;MRPFLPRRRSLRVTFGHPLLAAVLVTLVGCASGSGGSSGGMEGAADGPVGASGWERVPDPFPVTGPEGRRYPDPFVGGFNQPRPQLVDIDADGDEDLFIQEASNQVAFYEHTGDAEFPFRWRTDRFGDLEIGEWYRFVDMDQDGDWDLLAEQPFSYIRYYRNEGTPSEPDFVLAADSLRDVDGDALFSDRQNIPNATDLDADGSVDLLVGRLEGTITRYEQEGANAAGVPVFRLVTTRFEDIEIVAELAGGSLHGANTMALGDIDGDGDDDLFWGDFFEQGLLLIRNLGSPQSPSFRTNPVPFPQPDPLLTSGYNAPTVGDIDVDGDPDLLVGVLGGAFNPNTTTRNNLHLVEQTAPGTFAKRTPRFVGTIDVGSESVPVLQDLDGDGDLDLLVSNKITQFDNQNGQVHIFRNQGTPTAPELVHDGVLASITDGYHFVPAFGDLDGDGDADAIVGTWGDELRYYEGSGDAGAEGLVLRDSAVVTLSRGRNAAPALADLDADGDLDLVVGESGGELNYWRNEGDAGAPDFVLVSDTWLEADVGRRSFPVPVDWDGDGDLDLLVGSEGDGLQLFRNRGSASTPDFVTEPETVDIPDFGYATPAFGDLDGDGRAEMVLGGTGGGLWYFRPAR
;
A
#
# COMPACT_ATOMS: atom_id res chain seq x y z
N MET A 1 50.43 35.24 -44.49
CA MET A 1 49.50 35.78 -43.52
C MET A 1 48.47 34.73 -43.13
N ARG A 2 48.58 34.10 -42.01
CA ARG A 2 47.58 33.18 -41.43
C ARG A 2 47.00 33.88 -40.18
N PRO A 3 45.67 33.91 -39.96
CA PRO A 3 45.11 34.49 -38.76
C PRO A 3 45.12 33.47 -37.60
N PHE A 4 45.47 34.00 -36.44
CA PHE A 4 45.43 33.32 -35.14
C PHE A 4 44.00 33.00 -34.71
N LEU A 5 43.76 31.77 -34.25
CA LEU A 5 42.56 31.37 -33.49
C LEU A 5 42.88 31.35 -31.98
N PRO A 6 42.02 31.89 -31.09
CA PRO A 6 42.27 31.88 -29.67
C PRO A 6 41.92 30.52 -29.05
N ARG A 7 42.77 30.04 -28.14
CA ARG A 7 42.58 28.84 -27.31
C ARG A 7 41.41 29.06 -26.36
N ARG A 8 40.42 28.18 -26.43
CA ARG A 8 39.39 28.04 -25.40
C ARG A 8 40.00 27.41 -24.13
N ARG A 9 39.92 28.11 -23.00
CA ARG A 9 40.15 27.55 -21.67
C ARG A 9 38.96 26.69 -21.30
N SER A 10 39.17 25.42 -21.02
CA SER A 10 38.18 24.54 -20.41
C SER A 10 38.07 24.85 -18.92
N LEU A 11 36.91 25.34 -18.49
CA LEU A 11 36.52 25.37 -17.09
C LEU A 11 36.09 23.96 -16.71
N ARG A 12 36.85 23.28 -15.85
CA ARG A 12 36.38 22.06 -15.20
C ARG A 12 35.49 22.48 -14.02
N VAL A 13 34.19 22.30 -14.15
CA VAL A 13 33.26 22.34 -13.03
C VAL A 13 33.21 20.94 -12.44
N THR A 14 33.74 20.74 -11.26
CA THR A 14 33.61 19.51 -10.47
C THR A 14 32.22 19.53 -9.84
N PHE A 15 31.30 18.77 -10.39
CA PHE A 15 30.06 18.44 -9.70
C PHE A 15 30.35 17.32 -8.69
N GLY A 16 30.15 17.63 -7.41
CA GLY A 16 30.13 16.63 -6.35
C GLY A 16 28.90 15.72 -6.57
N HIS A 17 29.15 14.42 -6.58
CA HIS A 17 28.08 13.42 -6.61
C HIS A 17 27.32 13.44 -5.27
N PRO A 18 25.99 13.44 -5.27
CA PRO A 18 25.25 12.94 -4.12
C PRO A 18 25.38 11.40 -4.11
N LEU A 19 25.80 10.88 -2.97
CA LEU A 19 25.77 9.44 -2.68
C LEU A 19 24.33 8.94 -2.80
N LEU A 20 24.07 8.03 -3.73
CA LEU A 20 22.96 7.10 -3.62
C LEU A 20 23.27 6.18 -2.45
N ALA A 21 22.55 6.34 -1.36
CA ALA A 21 22.51 5.35 -0.30
C ALA A 21 21.69 4.16 -0.81
N ALA A 22 22.36 3.09 -1.20
CA ALA A 22 21.72 1.79 -1.38
C ALA A 22 21.36 1.28 0.03
N VAL A 23 20.08 1.23 0.33
CA VAL A 23 19.57 0.56 1.54
C VAL A 23 19.68 -0.93 1.29
N LEU A 24 20.68 -1.55 1.91
CA LEU A 24 20.83 -2.99 1.98
C LEU A 24 19.95 -3.46 3.16
N VAL A 25 18.79 -4.00 2.86
CA VAL A 25 17.96 -4.69 3.86
C VAL A 25 18.57 -6.06 4.09
N THR A 26 19.22 -6.24 5.23
CA THR A 26 19.65 -7.54 5.72
C THR A 26 18.48 -8.23 6.43
N LEU A 27 17.88 -9.20 5.78
CA LEU A 27 16.93 -10.12 6.40
C LEU A 27 17.70 -11.13 7.27
N VAL A 28 17.44 -11.10 8.55
CA VAL A 28 17.80 -12.17 9.48
C VAL A 28 16.62 -13.15 9.50
N GLY A 29 16.84 -14.33 8.95
CA GLY A 29 15.87 -15.41 9.01
C GLY A 29 15.87 -16.07 10.38
N CYS A 30 14.69 -16.21 10.98
CA CYS A 30 14.45 -17.18 12.04
C CYS A 30 13.53 -18.27 11.50
N ALA A 31 14.05 -19.49 11.51
CA ALA A 31 13.28 -20.69 11.19
C ALA A 31 12.51 -21.15 12.43
N SER A 32 11.22 -21.47 12.28
CA SER A 32 10.56 -22.39 13.19
C SER A 32 9.34 -23.08 12.54
N GLY A 33 9.43 -24.37 12.43
CA GLY A 33 8.50 -25.34 12.97
C GLY A 33 7.19 -25.59 12.19
N SER A 34 7.21 -26.65 11.39
CA SER A 34 6.08 -27.32 10.75
C SER A 34 4.99 -27.78 11.73
N GLY A 35 3.72 -27.55 11.37
CA GLY A 35 2.58 -28.25 11.93
C GLY A 35 1.39 -28.14 10.97
N GLY A 36 1.24 -29.15 10.09
CA GLY A 36 0.11 -29.21 9.17
C GLY A 36 -1.19 -29.55 9.90
N SER A 37 -2.27 -28.87 9.52
CA SER A 37 -3.62 -29.39 9.67
C SER A 37 -4.42 -28.98 8.43
N SER A 38 -4.86 -29.98 7.69
CA SER A 38 -5.83 -29.86 6.61
C SER A 38 -7.20 -29.47 7.17
N GLY A 39 -7.69 -28.30 6.79
CA GLY A 39 -9.06 -27.87 7.02
C GLY A 39 -9.60 -27.23 5.75
N GLY A 40 -10.69 -27.81 5.23
CA GLY A 40 -11.35 -27.31 4.02
C GLY A 40 -11.86 -25.89 4.20
N MET A 41 -11.84 -25.15 3.09
CA MET A 41 -12.40 -23.80 3.01
C MET A 41 -13.93 -23.88 3.12
N GLU A 42 -14.48 -23.52 4.28
CA GLU A 42 -15.78 -22.85 4.33
C GLU A 42 -15.48 -21.39 3.98
N GLY A 43 -16.26 -20.80 3.07
CA GLY A 43 -16.16 -19.39 2.67
C GLY A 43 -16.26 -18.47 3.89
N ALA A 44 -15.15 -18.24 4.53
CA ALA A 44 -15.04 -17.34 5.65
C ALA A 44 -14.79 -15.94 5.08
N ALA A 45 -15.82 -15.11 5.13
CA ALA A 45 -15.55 -13.73 5.52
C ALA A 45 -14.55 -13.82 6.68
N ASP A 46 -13.40 -13.12 6.60
CA ASP A 46 -12.38 -13.17 7.65
C ASP A 46 -13.06 -13.11 9.00
N GLY A 47 -13.12 -14.24 9.64
CA GLY A 47 -13.58 -14.34 11.02
C GLY A 47 -12.57 -13.60 11.91
N PRO A 48 -12.90 -13.34 13.16
CA PRO A 48 -12.11 -12.51 14.03
C PRO A 48 -10.64 -12.89 13.96
N VAL A 49 -9.80 -11.93 13.64
CA VAL A 49 -8.34 -12.04 13.77
C VAL A 49 -8.06 -12.63 15.15
N GLY A 50 -7.31 -13.74 15.22
CA GLY A 50 -7.25 -14.59 16.38
C GLY A 50 -6.86 -13.87 17.68
N ALA A 51 -7.27 -14.43 18.77
CA ALA A 51 -6.85 -14.23 20.18
C ALA A 51 -6.68 -12.80 20.74
N SER A 52 -6.62 -11.74 19.92
CA SER A 52 -6.33 -10.37 20.36
C SER A 52 -7.51 -9.64 20.99
N GLY A 53 -8.73 -10.16 20.85
CA GLY A 53 -9.94 -9.46 21.31
C GLY A 53 -10.42 -8.34 20.38
N TRP A 54 -9.86 -8.23 19.17
CA TRP A 54 -10.23 -7.24 18.15
C TRP A 54 -10.80 -7.91 16.89
N GLU A 55 -11.86 -7.33 16.33
CA GLU A 55 -12.50 -7.75 15.09
C GLU A 55 -12.27 -6.67 14.03
N ARG A 56 -11.69 -7.05 12.89
CA ARG A 56 -11.56 -6.15 11.74
C ARG A 56 -12.91 -5.99 11.03
N VAL A 57 -13.27 -4.75 10.67
CA VAL A 57 -14.51 -4.45 9.94
C VAL A 57 -14.20 -3.52 8.77
N PRO A 58 -14.32 -4.00 7.52
CA PRO A 58 -13.97 -3.21 6.32
C PRO A 58 -14.99 -2.12 5.99
N ASP A 59 -16.28 -2.30 6.34
CA ASP A 59 -17.38 -1.36 6.10
C ASP A 59 -18.21 -1.19 7.40
N PRO A 60 -17.68 -0.49 8.44
CA PRO A 60 -18.38 -0.32 9.70
C PRO A 60 -19.55 0.68 9.61
N PHE A 61 -19.44 1.69 8.78
CA PHE A 61 -20.39 2.78 8.55
C PHE A 61 -20.13 3.49 7.21
N PRO A 62 -21.09 4.30 6.70
CA PRO A 62 -20.92 5.03 5.45
C PRO A 62 -19.71 5.94 5.43
N VAL A 63 -18.90 5.84 4.36
CA VAL A 63 -17.80 6.77 4.06
C VAL A 63 -17.93 7.28 2.63
N THR A 64 -17.91 8.61 2.48
CA THR A 64 -17.94 9.29 1.17
C THR A 64 -16.58 9.93 0.88
N GLY A 65 -15.97 9.55 -0.22
CA GLY A 65 -14.66 10.05 -0.63
C GLY A 65 -14.69 11.43 -1.29
N PRO A 66 -13.53 11.97 -1.68
CA PRO A 66 -13.41 13.32 -2.26
C PRO A 66 -14.12 13.51 -3.61
N GLU A 67 -14.48 12.42 -4.30
CA GLU A 67 -15.28 12.47 -5.52
C GLU A 67 -16.79 12.52 -5.25
N GLY A 68 -17.21 12.52 -3.98
CA GLY A 68 -18.61 12.44 -3.58
C GLY A 68 -19.22 11.05 -3.79
N ARG A 69 -18.40 10.01 -3.93
CA ARG A 69 -18.81 8.61 -4.07
C ARG A 69 -18.73 7.93 -2.71
N ARG A 70 -19.75 7.13 -2.37
CA ARG A 70 -19.71 6.28 -1.19
C ARG A 70 -18.80 5.08 -1.45
N TYR A 71 -17.82 4.85 -0.58
CA TYR A 71 -16.94 3.70 -0.66
C TYR A 71 -17.60 2.44 -0.14
N PRO A 72 -17.46 1.31 -0.86
CA PRO A 72 -18.04 0.03 -0.43
C PRO A 72 -17.26 -0.62 0.72
N ASP A 73 -15.94 -0.52 0.70
CA ASP A 73 -15.01 -1.10 1.67
C ASP A 73 -13.97 -0.04 2.07
N PRO A 74 -14.36 0.98 2.87
CA PRO A 74 -13.50 2.15 3.12
C PRO A 74 -12.25 1.84 3.95
N PHE A 75 -12.23 0.74 4.73
CA PHE A 75 -11.17 0.41 5.67
C PHE A 75 -10.43 -0.89 5.31
N VAL A 76 -10.08 -1.06 4.06
CA VAL A 76 -9.31 -2.21 3.57
C VAL A 76 -7.83 -1.90 3.29
N GLY A 77 -7.38 -0.71 3.69
CA GLY A 77 -6.05 -0.22 3.38
C GLY A 77 -6.00 0.56 2.07
N GLY A 78 -4.80 1.00 1.69
CA GLY A 78 -4.54 1.73 0.46
C GLY A 78 -3.44 1.06 -0.36
N PHE A 79 -3.13 1.64 -1.51
CA PHE A 79 -2.19 1.06 -2.45
C PHE A 79 -1.09 2.06 -2.83
N ASN A 80 0.18 1.61 -2.73
CA ASN A 80 1.34 2.33 -3.27
C ASN A 80 1.86 1.69 -4.55
N GLN A 81 1.81 0.36 -4.65
CA GLN A 81 2.41 -0.43 -5.72
C GLN A 81 1.51 -1.60 -6.13
N PRO A 82 0.24 -1.36 -6.47
CA PRO A 82 -0.72 -2.43 -6.74
C PRO A 82 -0.34 -3.22 -7.99
N ARG A 83 -0.33 -4.55 -7.86
CA ARG A 83 -0.16 -5.50 -8.95
C ARG A 83 -1.47 -6.23 -9.15
N PRO A 84 -2.36 -5.70 -10.00
CA PRO A 84 -3.67 -6.31 -10.22
C PRO A 84 -3.58 -7.52 -11.15
N GLN A 85 -4.50 -8.47 -10.95
CA GLN A 85 -4.84 -9.50 -11.91
C GLN A 85 -6.34 -9.78 -11.85
N LEU A 86 -6.96 -9.95 -13.01
CA LEU A 86 -8.35 -10.36 -13.17
C LEU A 86 -8.38 -11.85 -13.54
N VAL A 87 -9.25 -12.62 -12.88
CA VAL A 87 -9.41 -14.05 -13.12
C VAL A 87 -10.72 -14.54 -12.48
N ASP A 88 -11.53 -15.30 -13.21
CA ASP A 88 -12.71 -16.01 -12.69
C ASP A 88 -12.23 -17.19 -11.82
N ILE A 89 -12.03 -16.93 -10.49
CA ILE A 89 -11.39 -17.89 -9.59
C ILE A 89 -12.36 -18.91 -9.02
N ASP A 90 -13.65 -18.63 -9.06
CA ASP A 90 -14.69 -19.50 -8.53
C ASP A 90 -15.63 -20.09 -9.60
N ALA A 91 -15.32 -19.81 -10.88
CA ALA A 91 -16.02 -20.31 -12.06
C ALA A 91 -17.51 -19.94 -12.09
N ASP A 92 -17.86 -18.76 -11.60
CA ASP A 92 -19.23 -18.26 -11.65
C ASP A 92 -19.54 -17.46 -12.92
N GLY A 93 -18.51 -17.14 -13.70
CA GLY A 93 -18.59 -16.56 -15.05
C GLY A 93 -18.31 -15.06 -15.12
N ASP A 94 -17.90 -14.44 -14.01
CA ASP A 94 -17.32 -13.12 -14.01
C ASP A 94 -15.88 -13.14 -13.44
N GLU A 95 -15.08 -12.13 -13.76
CA GLU A 95 -13.68 -12.10 -13.34
C GLU A 95 -13.53 -11.37 -12.01
N ASP A 96 -12.90 -12.03 -11.06
CA ASP A 96 -12.53 -11.48 -9.76
C ASP A 96 -11.24 -10.67 -9.83
N LEU A 97 -11.06 -9.78 -8.85
CA LEU A 97 -9.89 -8.94 -8.77
C LEU A 97 -8.94 -9.37 -7.64
N PHE A 98 -7.71 -9.63 -8.02
CA PHE A 98 -6.60 -9.86 -7.09
C PHE A 98 -5.64 -8.68 -7.14
N ILE A 99 -5.17 -8.21 -5.97
CA ILE A 99 -4.18 -7.13 -5.87
C ILE A 99 -3.09 -7.51 -4.89
N GLN A 100 -1.85 -7.53 -5.34
CA GLN A 100 -0.69 -7.58 -4.46
C GLN A 100 -0.15 -6.17 -4.21
N GLU A 101 -0.10 -5.75 -2.96
CA GLU A 101 0.55 -4.52 -2.51
C GLU A 101 1.90 -4.82 -1.84
N ALA A 102 1.96 -5.82 -0.99
CA ALA A 102 3.14 -6.21 -0.24
C ALA A 102 3.54 -7.67 -0.55
N SER A 103 4.79 -8.00 -0.26
CA SER A 103 5.29 -9.38 -0.42
C SER A 103 4.46 -10.37 0.40
N ASN A 104 4.12 -11.50 -0.20
CA ASN A 104 3.31 -12.57 0.39
C ASN A 104 1.90 -12.15 0.85
N GLN A 105 1.34 -11.09 0.25
CA GLN A 105 -0.02 -10.66 0.53
C GLN A 105 -0.74 -10.41 -0.79
N VAL A 106 -1.75 -11.20 -1.09
CA VAL A 106 -2.67 -10.99 -2.22
C VAL A 106 -4.06 -10.70 -1.65
N ALA A 107 -4.51 -9.48 -1.81
CA ALA A 107 -5.88 -9.12 -1.51
C ALA A 107 -6.82 -9.68 -2.60
N PHE A 108 -7.93 -10.23 -2.17
CA PHE A 108 -8.98 -10.77 -3.01
C PHE A 108 -10.25 -9.93 -2.91
N TYR A 109 -10.76 -9.56 -4.05
CA TYR A 109 -12.01 -8.82 -4.23
C TYR A 109 -12.91 -9.62 -5.16
N GLU A 110 -14.04 -10.11 -4.64
CA GLU A 110 -15.04 -10.83 -5.40
C GLU A 110 -15.86 -9.87 -6.26
N HIS A 111 -16.10 -10.22 -7.51
CA HIS A 111 -16.99 -9.49 -8.40
C HIS A 111 -18.45 -9.68 -7.97
N THR A 112 -19.23 -8.61 -7.91
CA THR A 112 -20.61 -8.63 -7.38
C THR A 112 -21.65 -8.12 -8.38
N GLY A 113 -21.19 -7.66 -9.55
CA GLY A 113 -22.05 -7.04 -10.55
C GLY A 113 -22.61 -5.67 -10.18
N ASP A 114 -22.09 -5.00 -9.13
CA ASP A 114 -22.48 -3.63 -8.84
C ASP A 114 -21.89 -2.67 -9.89
N ALA A 115 -22.70 -1.82 -10.46
CA ALA A 115 -22.30 -0.96 -11.59
C ALA A 115 -21.32 0.15 -11.22
N GLU A 116 -21.24 0.55 -9.95
CA GLU A 116 -20.34 1.62 -9.50
C GLU A 116 -19.05 1.10 -8.92
N PHE A 117 -19.15 0.01 -8.14
CA PHE A 117 -18.04 -0.69 -7.53
C PHE A 117 -18.24 -2.19 -7.71
N PRO A 118 -17.81 -2.76 -8.84
CA PRO A 118 -18.08 -4.16 -9.14
C PRO A 118 -17.42 -5.14 -8.18
N PHE A 119 -16.36 -4.74 -7.51
CA PHE A 119 -15.56 -5.58 -6.65
C PHE A 119 -15.76 -5.28 -5.17
N ARG A 120 -15.89 -6.32 -4.34
CA ARG A 120 -16.01 -6.26 -2.89
C ARG A 120 -14.86 -7.03 -2.25
N TRP A 121 -14.18 -6.40 -1.32
CA TRP A 121 -13.09 -7.01 -0.57
C TRP A 121 -13.56 -8.26 0.19
N ARG A 122 -12.71 -9.31 0.21
CA ARG A 122 -12.94 -10.54 0.95
C ARG A 122 -11.81 -10.86 1.92
N THR A 123 -10.56 -10.74 1.50
CA THR A 123 -9.37 -11.01 2.33
C THR A 123 -8.14 -10.26 1.81
N ASP A 124 -7.15 -10.01 2.68
CA ASP A 124 -5.83 -9.51 2.27
C ASP A 124 -4.84 -10.64 1.94
N ARG A 125 -5.19 -11.89 2.29
CA ARG A 125 -4.31 -13.04 2.17
C ARG A 125 -5.03 -14.22 1.56
N PHE A 126 -5.29 -14.13 0.27
CA PHE A 126 -5.90 -15.23 -0.46
C PHE A 126 -5.01 -16.48 -0.39
N GLY A 127 -5.56 -17.60 0.11
CA GLY A 127 -4.87 -18.87 0.22
C GLY A 127 -3.68 -18.92 1.20
N ASP A 128 -3.35 -17.83 1.88
CA ASP A 128 -2.20 -17.71 2.80
C ASP A 128 -0.87 -18.24 2.22
N LEU A 129 -0.62 -17.87 0.94
CA LEU A 129 0.45 -18.41 0.11
C LEU A 129 1.75 -17.60 0.20
N GLU A 130 2.90 -18.29 0.12
CA GLU A 130 4.20 -17.65 -0.02
C GLU A 130 4.47 -17.32 -1.50
N ILE A 131 4.14 -16.11 -1.94
CA ILE A 131 4.21 -15.68 -3.34
C ILE A 131 5.35 -14.73 -3.68
N GLY A 132 6.12 -14.27 -2.68
CA GLY A 132 7.19 -13.27 -2.91
C GLY A 132 6.66 -11.91 -3.35
N GLU A 133 7.29 -11.29 -4.34
CA GLU A 133 6.97 -9.94 -4.83
C GLU A 133 6.10 -9.92 -6.08
N TRP A 134 5.75 -11.08 -6.65
CA TRP A 134 4.83 -11.17 -7.77
C TRP A 134 4.14 -12.54 -7.81
N TYR A 135 3.00 -12.59 -8.46
CA TYR A 135 2.19 -13.78 -8.69
C TYR A 135 1.58 -13.74 -10.08
N ARG A 136 1.10 -14.90 -10.58
CA ARG A 136 0.37 -15.01 -11.84
C ARG A 136 -0.51 -16.25 -11.82
N PHE A 137 -1.83 -16.08 -11.96
CA PHE A 137 -2.74 -17.20 -12.20
C PHE A 137 -2.65 -17.66 -13.64
N VAL A 138 -2.72 -18.96 -13.87
CA VAL A 138 -2.66 -19.61 -15.17
C VAL A 138 -3.14 -21.05 -15.03
N ASP A 139 -3.96 -21.54 -15.95
CA ASP A 139 -4.27 -22.98 -16.06
C ASP A 139 -3.05 -23.69 -16.68
N MET A 140 -2.14 -24.15 -15.83
CA MET A 140 -0.82 -24.63 -16.26
C MET A 140 -0.85 -26.08 -16.72
N ASP A 141 -1.72 -26.91 -16.16
CA ASP A 141 -1.84 -28.32 -16.54
C ASP A 141 -3.08 -28.62 -17.40
N GLN A 142 -3.85 -27.56 -17.73
CA GLN A 142 -4.97 -27.55 -18.66
C GLN A 142 -6.12 -28.47 -18.23
N ASP A 143 -6.36 -28.52 -16.94
CA ASP A 143 -7.47 -29.29 -16.39
C ASP A 143 -8.74 -28.44 -16.18
N GLY A 144 -8.65 -27.12 -16.43
CA GLY A 144 -9.76 -26.18 -16.44
C GLY A 144 -9.92 -25.45 -15.12
N ASP A 145 -8.93 -25.51 -14.23
CA ASP A 145 -8.87 -24.69 -13.05
C ASP A 145 -7.57 -23.82 -13.02
N TRP A 146 -7.59 -22.78 -12.19
CA TRP A 146 -6.49 -21.86 -12.13
C TRP A 146 -5.39 -22.33 -11.16
N ASP A 147 -4.20 -22.52 -11.70
CA ASP A 147 -2.95 -22.70 -10.96
C ASP A 147 -2.30 -21.35 -10.64
N LEU A 148 -1.20 -21.34 -9.86
CA LEU A 148 -0.50 -20.12 -9.50
C LEU A 148 1.01 -20.23 -9.71
N LEU A 149 1.57 -19.28 -10.45
CA LEU A 149 2.99 -18.98 -10.47
C LEU A 149 3.31 -17.88 -9.48
N ALA A 150 4.44 -17.97 -8.80
CA ALA A 150 4.86 -17.02 -7.80
C ALA A 150 6.38 -16.85 -7.76
N GLU A 151 6.85 -15.78 -7.12
CA GLU A 151 8.28 -15.60 -6.91
C GLU A 151 8.79 -16.54 -5.81
N GLN A 152 9.83 -17.31 -6.15
CA GLN A 152 10.64 -17.97 -5.15
C GLN A 152 11.77 -17.02 -4.74
N PRO A 153 12.13 -16.92 -3.46
CA PRO A 153 13.29 -16.12 -3.04
C PRO A 153 14.51 -16.39 -3.92
N PHE A 154 15.18 -15.34 -4.37
CA PHE A 154 16.28 -15.33 -5.36
C PHE A 154 15.83 -15.39 -6.84
N SER A 155 14.61 -14.95 -7.14
CA SER A 155 14.16 -14.72 -8.52
C SER A 155 13.97 -15.99 -9.36
N TYR A 156 13.54 -17.08 -8.77
CA TYR A 156 13.07 -18.26 -9.49
C TYR A 156 11.54 -18.29 -9.52
N ILE A 157 10.96 -19.16 -10.35
CA ILE A 157 9.53 -19.28 -10.55
C ILE A 157 9.01 -20.46 -9.75
N ARG A 158 8.23 -20.20 -8.70
CA ARG A 158 7.52 -21.18 -7.89
C ARG A 158 6.21 -21.55 -8.58
N TYR A 159 5.76 -22.80 -8.40
CA TYR A 159 4.51 -23.28 -8.95
C TYR A 159 3.66 -23.93 -7.86
N TYR A 160 2.47 -23.40 -7.69
CA TYR A 160 1.40 -24.00 -6.91
C TYR A 160 0.37 -24.57 -7.86
N ARG A 161 0.08 -25.86 -7.72
CA ARG A 161 -1.00 -26.51 -8.47
C ARG A 161 -2.29 -26.40 -7.66
N ASN A 162 -3.39 -26.11 -8.33
CA ASN A 162 -4.70 -26.24 -7.75
C ASN A 162 -5.04 -27.75 -7.69
N GLU A 163 -5.23 -28.30 -6.50
CA GLU A 163 -5.70 -29.69 -6.29
C GLU A 163 -7.17 -29.72 -5.87
N GLY A 164 -7.86 -28.57 -5.91
CA GLY A 164 -9.26 -28.40 -5.60
C GLY A 164 -10.19 -28.61 -6.79
N THR A 165 -11.01 -27.62 -7.07
CA THR A 165 -11.92 -27.58 -8.22
C THR A 165 -11.94 -26.17 -8.79
N PRO A 166 -12.45 -25.94 -10.02
CA PRO A 166 -12.58 -24.60 -10.57
C PRO A 166 -13.33 -23.60 -9.68
N SER A 167 -14.27 -24.06 -8.85
CA SER A 167 -15.06 -23.21 -7.94
C SER A 167 -14.62 -23.25 -6.48
N GLU A 168 -13.69 -24.11 -6.11
CA GLU A 168 -13.15 -24.24 -4.75
C GLU A 168 -11.65 -24.57 -4.85
N PRO A 169 -10.78 -23.57 -5.11
CA PRO A 169 -9.36 -23.80 -5.33
C PRO A 169 -8.63 -24.22 -4.04
N ASP A 170 -7.69 -25.18 -4.17
CA ASP A 170 -6.78 -25.63 -3.12
C ASP A 170 -5.34 -25.64 -3.64
N PHE A 171 -4.61 -24.57 -3.41
CA PHE A 171 -3.26 -24.36 -3.95
C PHE A 171 -2.20 -25.11 -3.16
N VAL A 172 -1.60 -26.12 -3.77
CA VAL A 172 -0.55 -26.96 -3.18
C VAL A 172 0.79 -26.68 -3.86
N LEU A 173 1.85 -26.40 -3.08
CA LEU A 173 3.19 -26.20 -3.61
C LEU A 173 3.68 -27.46 -4.34
N ALA A 174 3.64 -27.45 -5.67
CA ALA A 174 4.08 -28.55 -6.52
C ALA A 174 5.57 -28.46 -6.89
N ALA A 175 6.11 -27.23 -7.02
CA ALA A 175 7.54 -27.02 -7.27
C ALA A 175 8.03 -25.69 -6.69
N ASP A 176 9.09 -25.74 -5.91
CA ASP A 176 9.78 -24.54 -5.41
C ASP A 176 10.54 -23.80 -6.52
N SER A 177 10.87 -24.48 -7.62
CA SER A 177 11.42 -23.85 -8.82
C SER A 177 11.05 -24.67 -10.06
N LEU A 178 10.37 -24.06 -11.00
CA LEU A 178 10.15 -24.63 -12.34
C LEU A 178 11.48 -24.82 -13.06
N ARG A 179 11.54 -25.83 -13.96
CA ARG A 179 12.77 -26.22 -14.66
C ARG A 179 12.54 -26.40 -16.13
N ASP A 180 13.62 -26.23 -16.88
CA ASP A 180 13.67 -26.59 -18.30
C ASP A 180 13.99 -28.08 -18.51
N VAL A 181 13.97 -28.51 -19.77
CA VAL A 181 14.26 -29.91 -20.20
C VAL A 181 15.69 -30.34 -19.87
N ASP A 182 16.63 -29.44 -19.67
CA ASP A 182 18.02 -29.71 -19.30
C ASP A 182 18.18 -29.78 -17.77
N GLY A 183 17.13 -29.44 -17.01
CA GLY A 183 17.06 -29.44 -15.55
C GLY A 183 17.52 -28.16 -14.91
N ASP A 184 17.74 -27.10 -15.68
CA ASP A 184 18.09 -25.77 -15.18
C ASP A 184 16.82 -25.07 -14.64
N ALA A 185 16.94 -24.35 -13.53
CA ALA A 185 15.82 -23.60 -12.95
C ALA A 185 15.49 -22.37 -13.79
N LEU A 186 14.20 -22.11 -14.00
CA LEU A 186 13.73 -20.93 -14.70
C LEU A 186 13.92 -19.70 -13.83
N PHE A 187 14.67 -18.73 -14.34
CA PHE A 187 15.01 -17.50 -13.65
C PHE A 187 14.16 -16.35 -14.18
N SER A 188 13.46 -15.67 -13.27
CA SER A 188 12.79 -14.41 -13.53
C SER A 188 13.43 -13.34 -12.65
N ASP A 189 13.97 -12.29 -13.24
CA ASP A 189 14.47 -11.17 -12.45
C ASP A 189 13.35 -10.62 -11.54
N ARG A 190 13.71 -10.32 -10.31
CA ARG A 190 12.80 -9.89 -9.25
C ARG A 190 11.89 -8.72 -9.62
N GLN A 191 12.33 -7.87 -10.53
CA GLN A 191 11.60 -6.69 -11.01
C GLN A 191 10.75 -6.98 -12.26
N ASN A 192 10.73 -8.21 -12.77
CA ASN A 192 9.96 -8.59 -13.94
C ASN A 192 8.86 -9.55 -13.53
N ILE A 193 7.63 -9.24 -13.89
CA ILE A 193 6.48 -10.12 -13.69
C ILE A 193 6.30 -10.95 -14.96
N PRO A 194 6.50 -12.28 -14.91
CA PRO A 194 6.28 -13.14 -16.06
C PRO A 194 4.82 -13.13 -16.54
N ASN A 195 4.61 -13.42 -17.81
CA ASN A 195 3.30 -13.74 -18.33
C ASN A 195 3.28 -15.18 -18.83
N ALA A 196 2.16 -15.87 -18.68
CA ALA A 196 1.95 -17.25 -19.08
C ALA A 196 0.62 -17.37 -19.84
N THR A 197 0.67 -17.91 -21.06
CA THR A 197 -0.48 -18.06 -21.97
C THR A 197 -0.13 -19.07 -23.07
N ASP A 198 -1.13 -19.64 -23.75
CA ASP A 198 -0.93 -20.37 -25.01
C ASP A 198 -0.85 -19.34 -26.15
N LEU A 199 0.34 -18.82 -26.41
CA LEU A 199 0.59 -17.66 -27.29
C LEU A 199 0.37 -17.98 -28.77
N ASP A 200 0.57 -19.23 -29.20
CA ASP A 200 0.46 -19.63 -30.61
C ASP A 200 -0.63 -20.67 -30.84
N ALA A 201 -1.54 -20.81 -29.89
CA ALA A 201 -2.72 -21.68 -29.94
C ALA A 201 -2.38 -23.14 -30.34
N ASP A 202 -1.25 -23.65 -29.86
CA ASP A 202 -0.81 -25.02 -30.10
C ASP A 202 -1.24 -25.98 -28.98
N GLY A 203 -1.80 -25.43 -27.90
CA GLY A 203 -2.28 -26.15 -26.72
C GLY A 203 -1.19 -26.31 -25.64
N SER A 204 -0.06 -25.63 -25.76
CA SER A 204 1.01 -25.60 -24.75
C SER A 204 1.11 -24.22 -24.14
N VAL A 205 1.40 -24.13 -22.84
CA VAL A 205 1.60 -22.82 -22.20
C VAL A 205 2.97 -22.26 -22.54
N ASP A 206 2.99 -21.03 -23.07
CA ASP A 206 4.18 -20.24 -23.21
C ASP A 206 4.45 -19.41 -21.96
N LEU A 207 5.72 -19.25 -21.61
CA LEU A 207 6.15 -18.39 -20.55
C LEU A 207 7.02 -17.27 -21.12
N LEU A 208 6.53 -16.04 -21.03
CA LEU A 208 7.27 -14.84 -21.41
C LEU A 208 7.91 -14.21 -20.19
N VAL A 209 9.23 -14.10 -20.18
CA VAL A 209 10.00 -13.57 -19.05
C VAL A 209 10.80 -12.36 -19.50
N GLY A 210 10.48 -11.19 -18.95
CA GLY A 210 11.24 -9.97 -19.16
C GLY A 210 12.67 -10.09 -18.61
N ARG A 211 13.60 -9.33 -19.19
CA ARG A 211 15.01 -9.32 -18.79
C ARG A 211 15.47 -7.90 -18.50
N LEU A 212 16.41 -7.75 -17.58
CA LEU A 212 17.00 -6.45 -17.22
C LEU A 212 17.62 -5.71 -18.41
N GLU A 213 18.03 -6.41 -19.45
CA GLU A 213 18.52 -5.82 -20.70
C GLU A 213 17.41 -5.32 -21.65
N GLY A 214 16.13 -5.39 -21.25
CA GLY A 214 15.00 -4.91 -22.05
C GLY A 214 14.54 -5.87 -23.13
N THR A 215 14.92 -7.14 -23.06
CA THR A 215 14.48 -8.22 -23.97
C THR A 215 13.50 -9.14 -23.29
N ILE A 216 12.79 -9.97 -24.07
CA ILE A 216 11.90 -11.02 -23.58
C ILE A 216 12.49 -12.39 -23.91
N THR A 217 12.53 -13.28 -22.92
CA THR A 217 12.80 -14.70 -23.12
C THR A 217 11.47 -15.45 -23.23
N ARG A 218 11.29 -16.27 -24.28
CA ARG A 218 10.17 -17.20 -24.41
C ARG A 218 10.62 -18.62 -24.08
N TYR A 219 9.88 -19.26 -23.22
CA TYR A 219 9.90 -20.69 -22.99
C TYR A 219 8.55 -21.26 -23.43
N GLU A 220 8.53 -22.54 -23.84
CA GLU A 220 7.34 -23.30 -24.23
C GLU A 220 7.27 -24.57 -23.37
N GLN A 221 6.09 -24.90 -22.90
CA GLN A 221 5.86 -26.11 -22.12
C GLN A 221 5.98 -27.37 -22.99
N GLU A 222 6.86 -28.31 -22.62
CA GLU A 222 7.01 -29.61 -23.30
C GLU A 222 6.35 -30.78 -22.53
N GLY A 223 5.27 -30.49 -21.77
CA GLY A 223 4.57 -31.46 -20.94
C GLY A 223 4.98 -31.38 -19.47
N ALA A 224 4.85 -32.49 -18.74
CA ALA A 224 5.12 -32.53 -17.31
C ALA A 224 6.07 -33.68 -16.92
N ASN A 225 6.79 -33.50 -15.83
CA ASN A 225 7.65 -34.54 -15.26
C ASN A 225 6.81 -35.63 -14.54
N ALA A 226 7.49 -36.63 -13.94
CA ALA A 226 6.83 -37.75 -13.26
C ALA A 226 5.97 -37.35 -12.04
N ALA A 227 6.12 -36.14 -11.53
CA ALA A 227 5.33 -35.58 -10.43
C ALA A 227 4.18 -34.66 -10.92
N GLY A 228 3.98 -34.57 -12.25
CA GLY A 228 2.96 -33.69 -12.83
C GLY A 228 3.38 -32.22 -12.90
N VAL A 229 4.64 -31.88 -12.59
CA VAL A 229 5.12 -30.51 -12.67
C VAL A 229 5.52 -30.18 -14.10
N PRO A 230 5.06 -29.05 -14.66
CA PRO A 230 5.41 -28.60 -16.01
C PRO A 230 6.91 -28.48 -16.24
N VAL A 231 7.36 -28.82 -17.45
CA VAL A 231 8.75 -28.75 -17.89
C VAL A 231 8.80 -27.91 -19.16
N PHE A 232 9.75 -26.98 -19.24
CA PHE A 232 9.82 -25.99 -20.29
C PHE A 232 11.03 -26.18 -21.19
N ARG A 233 10.90 -25.76 -22.44
CA ARG A 233 11.99 -25.64 -23.39
C ARG A 233 12.26 -24.17 -23.71
N LEU A 234 13.51 -23.74 -23.66
CA LEU A 234 13.89 -22.42 -24.12
C LEU A 234 13.68 -22.31 -25.63
N VAL A 235 12.77 -21.42 -26.06
CA VAL A 235 12.53 -21.13 -27.48
C VAL A 235 13.50 -20.06 -27.97
N THR A 236 13.57 -18.93 -27.27
CA THR A 236 14.46 -17.81 -27.61
C THR A 236 14.71 -16.91 -26.41
N THR A 237 15.87 -16.29 -26.38
CA THR A 237 16.20 -15.22 -25.42
C THR A 237 15.90 -13.81 -25.94
N ARG A 238 15.40 -13.71 -27.18
CA ARG A 238 15.04 -12.43 -27.85
C ARG A 238 13.75 -12.65 -28.65
N PHE A 239 12.64 -12.76 -27.92
CA PHE A 239 11.33 -12.96 -28.52
C PHE A 239 11.00 -11.80 -29.47
N GLU A 240 10.69 -12.13 -30.75
CA GLU A 240 10.33 -11.21 -31.83
C GLU A 240 11.31 -10.03 -32.02
N ASP A 241 12.55 -10.17 -31.54
CA ASP A 241 13.56 -9.10 -31.50
C ASP A 241 13.09 -7.83 -30.75
N ILE A 242 12.10 -7.96 -29.86
CA ILE A 242 11.65 -6.87 -28.98
C ILE A 242 12.83 -6.48 -28.10
N GLU A 243 13.16 -5.19 -28.15
CA GLU A 243 14.20 -4.59 -27.33
C GLU A 243 13.76 -3.19 -26.94
N ILE A 244 13.36 -3.01 -25.66
CA ILE A 244 12.92 -1.73 -25.13
C ILE A 244 14.09 -1.11 -24.38
N VAL A 245 14.52 0.04 -24.85
CA VAL A 245 15.68 0.77 -24.33
C VAL A 245 15.22 2.11 -23.79
N ALA A 246 15.49 2.37 -22.52
CA ALA A 246 15.22 3.66 -21.90
C ALA A 246 16.10 4.77 -22.52
N GLU A 247 15.50 5.76 -23.16
CA GLU A 247 16.21 6.93 -23.72
C GLU A 247 16.91 7.76 -22.64
N LEU A 248 16.38 7.78 -21.40
CA LEU A 248 16.91 8.54 -20.27
C LEU A 248 18.23 8.03 -19.70
N ALA A 249 18.56 6.78 -19.87
CA ALA A 249 19.75 6.15 -19.28
C ALA A 249 21.01 6.22 -20.14
N GLY A 250 21.03 7.02 -21.21
CA GLY A 250 22.21 7.20 -22.07
C GLY A 250 22.59 5.94 -22.87
N GLY A 251 21.60 5.13 -23.26
CA GLY A 251 21.78 3.90 -24.02
C GLY A 251 22.10 2.67 -23.18
N SER A 252 21.88 2.72 -21.89
CA SER A 252 21.88 1.55 -21.01
C SER A 252 20.55 0.82 -21.18
N LEU A 253 20.59 -0.46 -21.50
CA LEU A 253 19.41 -1.33 -21.54
C LEU A 253 18.96 -1.56 -20.08
N HIS A 254 17.74 -1.21 -19.76
CA HIS A 254 17.14 -1.47 -18.46
C HIS A 254 15.72 -1.97 -18.65
N GLY A 255 15.45 -3.19 -18.21
CA GLY A 255 14.12 -3.76 -18.18
C GLY A 255 13.74 -4.11 -16.75
N ALA A 256 12.87 -3.31 -16.14
CA ALA A 256 11.98 -3.76 -15.10
C ALA A 256 10.60 -3.73 -15.76
N ASN A 257 10.07 -4.90 -16.11
CA ASN A 257 8.99 -5.02 -17.07
C ASN A 257 7.80 -5.77 -16.46
N THR A 258 6.62 -5.28 -16.80
CA THR A 258 5.36 -6.01 -16.60
C THR A 258 4.71 -6.19 -17.97
N MET A 259 4.04 -7.30 -18.15
CA MET A 259 3.41 -7.65 -19.42
C MET A 259 2.01 -8.16 -19.18
N ALA A 260 1.08 -7.82 -20.09
CA ALA A 260 -0.21 -8.46 -20.21
C ALA A 260 -0.50 -8.74 -21.68
N LEU A 261 -1.25 -9.79 -21.95
CA LEU A 261 -1.69 -10.18 -23.28
C LEU A 261 -3.22 -10.17 -23.29
N GLY A 262 -3.80 -9.79 -24.43
CA GLY A 262 -5.24 -9.81 -24.64
C GLY A 262 -5.62 -9.35 -26.03
N ASP A 263 -6.67 -9.95 -26.60
CA ASP A 263 -7.26 -9.57 -27.89
C ASP A 263 -8.10 -8.30 -27.74
N ILE A 264 -7.49 -7.13 -27.99
CA ILE A 264 -8.14 -5.83 -27.76
C ILE A 264 -8.81 -5.24 -29.00
N ASP A 265 -8.71 -5.87 -30.16
CA ASP A 265 -9.37 -5.40 -31.38
C ASP A 265 -10.32 -6.43 -32.01
N GLY A 266 -10.45 -7.58 -31.37
CA GLY A 266 -11.43 -8.62 -31.72
C GLY A 266 -11.04 -9.41 -32.97
N ASP A 267 -9.74 -9.47 -33.31
CA ASP A 267 -9.27 -10.22 -34.47
C ASP A 267 -8.88 -11.68 -34.15
N GLY A 268 -8.92 -12.05 -32.86
CA GLY A 268 -8.74 -13.39 -32.33
C GLY A 268 -7.30 -13.74 -32.01
N ASP A 269 -6.38 -12.76 -32.00
CA ASP A 269 -5.03 -12.94 -31.50
C ASP A 269 -4.68 -11.92 -30.43
N ASP A 270 -3.85 -12.31 -29.45
CA ASP A 270 -3.49 -11.46 -28.32
C ASP A 270 -2.49 -10.39 -28.72
N ASP A 271 -2.77 -9.15 -28.34
CA ASP A 271 -1.83 -8.03 -28.35
C ASP A 271 -1.01 -7.97 -27.05
N LEU A 272 0.19 -7.38 -27.10
CA LEU A 272 1.08 -7.28 -25.95
C LEU A 272 1.09 -5.88 -25.37
N PHE A 273 0.68 -5.76 -24.12
CA PHE A 273 0.90 -4.58 -23.28
C PHE A 273 2.22 -4.67 -22.54
N TRP A 274 2.92 -3.53 -22.49
CA TRP A 274 4.22 -3.43 -21.88
C TRP A 274 4.29 -2.24 -20.92
N GLY A 275 4.59 -2.52 -19.65
CA GLY A 275 4.97 -1.54 -18.65
C GLY A 275 6.47 -1.62 -18.37
N ASP A 276 7.12 -0.47 -18.24
CA ASP A 276 8.55 -0.36 -18.01
C ASP A 276 8.85 0.68 -16.92
N PHE A 277 9.90 0.44 -16.14
CA PHE A 277 10.31 1.37 -15.07
C PHE A 277 10.73 2.74 -15.61
N PHE A 278 11.27 2.79 -16.83
CA PHE A 278 11.80 4.00 -17.45
C PHE A 278 10.87 4.60 -18.50
N GLU A 279 9.73 3.97 -18.79
CA GLU A 279 8.71 4.51 -19.69
C GLU A 279 7.56 5.10 -18.88
N GLN A 280 7.23 6.37 -19.16
CA GLN A 280 6.17 7.07 -18.43
C GLN A 280 4.77 6.52 -18.75
N GLY A 281 4.59 5.98 -19.95
CA GLY A 281 3.31 5.48 -20.44
C GLY A 281 3.22 3.96 -20.45
N LEU A 282 1.99 3.46 -20.52
CA LEU A 282 1.73 2.10 -20.95
C LEU A 282 1.94 2.00 -22.46
N LEU A 283 2.66 0.99 -22.92
CA LEU A 283 2.91 0.73 -24.34
C LEU A 283 2.07 -0.45 -24.84
N LEU A 284 1.66 -0.37 -26.10
CA LEU A 284 1.01 -1.44 -26.84
C LEU A 284 1.90 -1.87 -28.00
N ILE A 285 2.11 -3.16 -28.14
CA ILE A 285 2.78 -3.81 -29.28
C ILE A 285 1.75 -4.71 -29.93
N ARG A 286 1.26 -4.32 -31.13
CA ARG A 286 0.25 -5.07 -31.85
C ARG A 286 0.79 -6.39 -32.37
N ASN A 287 -0.01 -7.44 -32.21
CA ASN A 287 0.15 -8.67 -32.98
C ASN A 287 -0.39 -8.43 -34.41
N LEU A 288 0.40 -8.66 -35.41
CA LEU A 288 0.02 -8.56 -36.82
C LEU A 288 0.02 -9.93 -37.50
N GLY A 289 0.05 -10.97 -36.72
CA GLY A 289 0.12 -12.35 -37.15
C GLY A 289 -1.24 -13.02 -37.27
N SER A 290 -1.37 -14.08 -36.54
CA SER A 290 -2.61 -14.82 -36.31
C SER A 290 -2.45 -15.64 -35.01
N PRO A 291 -3.53 -16.17 -34.41
CA PRO A 291 -3.41 -16.97 -33.21
C PRO A 291 -2.39 -18.12 -33.29
N GLN A 292 -2.24 -18.76 -34.46
CA GLN A 292 -1.30 -19.86 -34.65
C GLN A 292 0.09 -19.42 -35.13
N SER A 293 0.30 -18.14 -35.34
CA SER A 293 1.59 -17.58 -35.81
C SER A 293 1.69 -16.11 -35.44
N PRO A 294 1.86 -15.81 -34.15
CA PRO A 294 1.92 -14.44 -33.66
C PRO A 294 3.13 -13.68 -34.23
N SER A 295 2.97 -12.38 -34.44
CA SER A 295 4.03 -11.50 -34.92
C SER A 295 3.94 -10.11 -34.29
N PHE A 296 4.83 -9.83 -33.37
CA PHE A 296 4.93 -8.56 -32.63
C PHE A 296 5.97 -7.60 -33.19
N ARG A 297 6.29 -7.71 -34.50
CA ARG A 297 7.32 -6.90 -35.17
C ARG A 297 6.82 -5.51 -35.54
N THR A 298 6.19 -4.84 -34.59
CA THR A 298 5.72 -3.46 -34.70
C THR A 298 6.46 -2.56 -33.72
N ASN A 299 6.43 -1.25 -33.98
CA ASN A 299 6.93 -0.31 -33.00
C ASN A 299 5.94 -0.19 -31.85
N PRO A 300 6.39 -0.23 -30.59
CA PRO A 300 5.54 0.08 -29.45
C PRO A 300 4.88 1.46 -29.61
N VAL A 301 3.61 1.57 -29.23
CA VAL A 301 2.87 2.84 -29.25
C VAL A 301 2.29 3.13 -27.88
N PRO A 302 2.31 4.38 -27.42
CA PRO A 302 1.65 4.76 -26.15
C PRO A 302 0.16 4.43 -26.20
N PHE A 303 -0.39 3.91 -25.10
CA PHE A 303 -1.78 3.47 -25.02
C PHE A 303 -2.53 4.14 -23.84
N PRO A 304 -3.87 4.38 -23.95
CA PRO A 304 -4.71 4.32 -25.17
C PRO A 304 -4.45 5.50 -26.11
N GLN A 305 -4.94 5.41 -27.34
CA GLN A 305 -4.88 6.52 -28.30
C GLN A 305 -6.23 7.17 -28.46
N PRO A 306 -6.35 8.51 -28.63
CA PRO A 306 -5.27 9.51 -28.78
C PRO A 306 -4.77 10.12 -27.46
N ASP A 307 -5.29 9.69 -26.30
CA ASP A 307 -4.99 10.23 -24.98
C ASP A 307 -4.26 9.18 -24.10
N PRO A 308 -2.94 9.02 -24.23
CA PRO A 308 -2.20 7.96 -23.54
C PRO A 308 -2.29 8.05 -22.02
N LEU A 309 -2.21 6.89 -21.36
CA LEU A 309 -2.01 6.80 -19.92
C LEU A 309 -0.57 7.21 -19.61
N LEU A 310 -0.40 8.29 -18.87
CA LEU A 310 0.89 8.78 -18.38
C LEU A 310 0.92 8.73 -16.86
N THR A 311 1.90 8.05 -16.31
CA THR A 311 2.08 7.81 -14.87
C THR A 311 3.51 8.16 -14.43
N SER A 312 3.91 7.72 -13.25
CA SER A 312 5.32 7.76 -12.83
C SER A 312 6.21 6.74 -13.53
N GLY A 313 5.64 5.86 -14.34
CA GLY A 313 6.29 4.72 -14.99
C GLY A 313 5.95 3.40 -14.30
N TYR A 314 6.54 2.30 -14.76
CA TYR A 314 6.38 0.94 -14.24
C TYR A 314 4.90 0.56 -14.05
N ASN A 315 4.17 0.58 -15.15
CA ASN A 315 2.76 0.24 -15.19
C ASN A 315 2.56 -1.27 -15.24
N ALA A 316 1.70 -1.82 -14.38
CA ALA A 316 1.37 -3.24 -14.31
C ALA A 316 -0.05 -3.47 -14.85
N PRO A 317 -0.21 -3.78 -16.15
CA PRO A 317 -1.51 -4.01 -16.75
C PRO A 317 -2.03 -5.42 -16.46
N THR A 318 -3.35 -5.54 -16.38
CA THR A 318 -4.11 -6.78 -16.57
C THR A 318 -5.28 -6.50 -17.51
N VAL A 319 -5.69 -7.50 -18.28
CA VAL A 319 -6.77 -7.42 -19.26
C VAL A 319 -7.89 -8.33 -18.78
N GLY A 320 -9.15 -7.86 -18.85
CA GLY A 320 -10.33 -8.64 -18.48
C GLY A 320 -11.62 -7.87 -18.76
N ASP A 321 -12.74 -8.55 -18.75
CA ASP A 321 -14.10 -7.98 -18.96
C ASP A 321 -14.68 -7.52 -17.62
N ILE A 322 -14.34 -6.27 -17.21
CA ILE A 322 -14.63 -5.75 -15.86
C ILE A 322 -16.11 -5.41 -15.67
N ASP A 323 -16.79 -4.97 -16.72
CA ASP A 323 -18.20 -4.57 -16.64
C ASP A 323 -19.16 -5.60 -17.25
N VAL A 324 -18.65 -6.76 -17.63
CA VAL A 324 -19.40 -7.91 -18.17
C VAL A 324 -20.19 -7.54 -19.43
N ASP A 325 -19.64 -6.69 -20.29
CA ASP A 325 -20.24 -6.29 -21.56
C ASP A 325 -19.72 -7.12 -22.77
N GLY A 326 -18.70 -7.91 -22.55
CA GLY A 326 -18.09 -8.82 -23.53
C GLY A 326 -16.91 -8.23 -24.28
N ASP A 327 -16.51 -7.00 -23.99
CA ASP A 327 -15.32 -6.35 -24.52
C ASP A 327 -14.19 -6.30 -23.43
N PRO A 328 -12.92 -6.59 -23.75
CA PRO A 328 -11.87 -6.58 -22.74
C PRO A 328 -11.47 -5.17 -22.32
N ASP A 329 -11.42 -4.94 -21.03
CA ASP A 329 -10.92 -3.73 -20.38
C ASP A 329 -9.47 -3.89 -19.92
N LEU A 330 -8.87 -2.78 -19.46
CA LEU A 330 -7.59 -2.82 -18.77
C LEU A 330 -7.70 -2.23 -17.37
N LEU A 331 -7.17 -2.96 -16.41
CA LEU A 331 -6.84 -2.41 -15.10
C LEU A 331 -5.31 -2.29 -15.00
N VAL A 332 -4.83 -1.10 -14.64
CA VAL A 332 -3.40 -0.79 -14.66
C VAL A 332 -2.95 -0.32 -13.29
N GLY A 333 -2.17 -1.15 -12.60
CA GLY A 333 -1.46 -0.76 -11.39
C GLY A 333 -0.22 0.05 -11.72
N VAL A 334 0.16 1.00 -10.86
CA VAL A 334 1.38 1.80 -11.00
C VAL A 334 2.34 1.47 -9.87
N LEU A 335 3.44 0.79 -10.20
CA LEU A 335 4.42 0.30 -9.22
C LEU A 335 5.50 1.33 -8.86
N GLY A 336 5.39 2.55 -9.33
CA GLY A 336 6.42 3.57 -9.27
C GLY A 336 7.20 3.65 -10.59
N GLY A 337 8.38 4.26 -10.59
CA GLY A 337 9.19 4.37 -11.81
C GLY A 337 10.20 5.50 -11.76
N ALA A 338 10.85 5.79 -12.90
CA ALA A 338 11.87 6.82 -13.01
C ALA A 338 11.30 8.25 -13.01
N PHE A 339 10.00 8.40 -13.25
CA PHE A 339 9.33 9.69 -13.40
C PHE A 339 8.56 10.05 -12.13
N ASN A 340 9.14 10.84 -11.24
CA ASN A 340 8.52 11.37 -10.05
C ASN A 340 7.47 10.43 -9.38
N PRO A 341 7.88 9.42 -8.63
CA PRO A 341 6.98 8.40 -8.08
C PRO A 341 5.85 8.96 -7.21
N ASN A 342 6.03 10.16 -6.65
CA ASN A 342 5.02 10.77 -5.78
C ASN A 342 3.76 11.24 -6.53
N THR A 343 3.78 11.34 -7.85
CA THR A 343 2.62 11.79 -8.61
C THR A 343 1.52 10.74 -8.71
N THR A 344 1.82 9.48 -8.42
CA THR A 344 0.90 8.36 -8.56
C THR A 344 0.73 7.52 -7.29
N THR A 345 1.19 7.98 -6.14
CA THR A 345 1.01 7.25 -4.87
C THR A 345 -0.45 7.12 -4.42
N ARG A 346 -1.36 7.91 -4.96
CA ARG A 346 -2.80 7.89 -4.67
C ARG A 346 -3.63 7.53 -5.91
N ASN A 347 -3.17 7.91 -7.10
CA ASN A 347 -3.80 7.61 -8.37
C ASN A 347 -2.98 6.52 -9.05
N ASN A 348 -3.08 5.29 -8.57
CA ASN A 348 -2.19 4.19 -8.93
C ASN A 348 -2.90 2.91 -9.35
N LEU A 349 -4.24 2.95 -9.48
CA LEU A 349 -5.03 1.83 -10.00
C LEU A 349 -6.04 2.36 -11.03
N HIS A 350 -5.61 2.37 -12.29
CA HIS A 350 -6.33 2.99 -13.39
C HIS A 350 -7.24 2.00 -14.11
N LEU A 351 -8.52 2.35 -14.24
CA LEU A 351 -9.44 1.69 -15.18
C LEU A 351 -9.37 2.39 -16.54
N VAL A 352 -9.11 1.59 -17.59
CA VAL A 352 -9.15 1.99 -19.00
C VAL A 352 -10.14 1.08 -19.71
N GLU A 353 -11.39 1.54 -19.83
CA GLU A 353 -12.52 0.78 -20.35
C GLU A 353 -12.55 0.81 -21.87
N GLN A 354 -12.84 -0.32 -22.49
CA GLN A 354 -13.15 -0.41 -23.91
C GLN A 354 -14.60 0.01 -24.14
N THR A 355 -14.81 1.11 -24.85
CA THR A 355 -16.15 1.68 -25.11
C THR A 355 -16.72 1.26 -26.48
N ALA A 356 -15.90 0.64 -27.29
CA ALA A 356 -16.22 0.02 -28.56
C ALA A 356 -14.95 -0.72 -29.05
N PRO A 357 -15.04 -1.73 -29.91
CA PRO A 357 -13.88 -2.49 -30.37
C PRO A 357 -12.68 -1.61 -30.77
N GLY A 358 -11.57 -1.78 -30.04
CA GLY A 358 -10.34 -1.02 -30.21
C GLY A 358 -10.39 0.46 -29.76
N THR A 359 -11.46 0.90 -29.07
CA THR A 359 -11.61 2.28 -28.60
C THR A 359 -11.71 2.32 -27.08
N PHE A 360 -10.72 2.92 -26.44
CA PHE A 360 -10.57 2.92 -24.99
C PHE A 360 -10.70 4.32 -24.38
N ALA A 361 -11.26 4.39 -23.16
CA ALA A 361 -11.39 5.59 -22.38
C ALA A 361 -10.87 5.41 -20.97
N LYS A 362 -10.04 6.34 -20.48
CA LYS A 362 -9.62 6.38 -19.08
C LYS A 362 -10.82 6.78 -18.21
N ARG A 363 -11.23 5.95 -17.26
CA ARG A 363 -12.40 6.15 -16.40
C ARG A 363 -12.03 6.72 -15.04
N THR A 364 -11.16 6.05 -14.31
CA THR A 364 -10.72 6.48 -12.99
C THR A 364 -9.27 6.07 -12.75
N PRO A 365 -8.49 6.88 -12.02
CA PRO A 365 -7.16 6.49 -11.55
C PRO A 365 -7.20 5.79 -10.17
N ARG A 366 -8.40 5.63 -9.57
CA ARG A 366 -8.64 5.01 -8.26
C ARG A 366 -9.84 4.09 -8.36
N PHE A 367 -9.59 2.90 -8.85
CA PHE A 367 -10.66 1.97 -9.22
C PHE A 367 -11.34 1.36 -7.99
N VAL A 368 -10.58 0.98 -6.97
CA VAL A 368 -11.13 0.45 -5.71
C VAL A 368 -11.58 1.61 -4.82
N GLY A 369 -12.79 1.50 -4.29
CA GLY A 369 -13.39 2.50 -3.40
C GLY A 369 -12.99 2.30 -1.94
N THR A 370 -11.83 2.84 -1.55
CA THR A 370 -11.31 2.83 -0.18
C THR A 370 -10.76 4.20 0.21
N ILE A 371 -10.59 4.44 1.52
CA ILE A 371 -9.82 5.60 1.99
C ILE A 371 -8.36 5.38 1.58
N ASP A 372 -7.84 6.32 0.78
CA ASP A 372 -6.44 6.36 0.37
C ASP A 372 -6.00 7.83 0.25
N VAL A 373 -5.11 8.25 1.13
CA VAL A 373 -4.56 9.61 1.15
C VAL A 373 -3.17 9.72 0.50
N GLY A 374 -2.68 8.64 -0.04
CA GLY A 374 -1.35 8.54 -0.65
C GLY A 374 -0.41 7.67 0.17
N SER A 375 0.83 8.08 0.38
CA SER A 375 1.79 7.28 1.16
C SER A 375 1.74 7.59 2.65
N GLU A 376 1.77 6.56 3.47
CA GLU A 376 1.87 6.62 4.94
C GLU A 376 0.74 7.43 5.59
N SER A 377 -0.35 6.77 5.94
CA SER A 377 -1.49 7.38 6.64
C SER A 377 -1.25 7.41 8.15
N VAL A 378 -1.63 8.53 8.78
CA VAL A 378 -1.67 8.68 10.24
C VAL A 378 -3.08 9.17 10.62
N PRO A 379 -3.95 8.29 11.14
CA PRO A 379 -5.29 8.68 11.59
C PRO A 379 -5.23 9.41 12.93
N VAL A 380 -6.19 10.30 13.14
CA VAL A 380 -6.47 10.97 14.41
C VAL A 380 -7.99 11.12 14.52
N LEU A 381 -8.54 10.86 15.69
CA LEU A 381 -9.95 11.05 16.00
C LEU A 381 -10.14 12.29 16.86
N GLN A 382 -10.97 13.23 16.41
CA GLN A 382 -11.20 14.50 17.08
C GLN A 382 -12.56 15.06 16.70
N ASP A 383 -13.33 15.54 17.67
CA ASP A 383 -14.50 16.39 17.43
C ASP A 383 -13.99 17.77 16.97
N LEU A 384 -14.03 18.01 15.63
CA LEU A 384 -13.46 19.22 15.04
C LEU A 384 -14.39 20.43 15.12
N ASP A 385 -15.70 20.22 15.09
CA ASP A 385 -16.69 21.30 15.02
C ASP A 385 -17.52 21.48 16.30
N GLY A 386 -17.25 20.64 17.32
CA GLY A 386 -17.84 20.76 18.64
C GLY A 386 -19.29 20.28 18.71
N ASP A 387 -19.71 19.39 17.78
CA ASP A 387 -21.08 18.86 17.75
C ASP A 387 -21.28 17.61 18.62
N GLY A 388 -20.18 17.07 19.14
CA GLY A 388 -20.15 15.97 20.12
C GLY A 388 -19.97 14.59 19.51
N ASP A 389 -19.67 14.50 18.21
CA ASP A 389 -19.23 13.26 17.59
C ASP A 389 -17.79 13.36 17.01
N LEU A 390 -17.12 12.22 16.88
CA LEU A 390 -15.74 12.20 16.45
C LEU A 390 -15.67 12.26 14.92
N ASP A 391 -14.87 13.20 14.42
CA ASP A 391 -14.39 13.23 13.05
C ASP A 391 -13.10 12.40 12.89
N LEU A 392 -12.81 11.99 11.66
CA LEU A 392 -11.58 11.30 11.31
C LEU A 392 -10.66 12.23 10.51
N LEU A 393 -9.49 12.53 11.07
CA LEU A 393 -8.42 13.18 10.33
C LEU A 393 -7.43 12.13 9.87
N VAL A 394 -6.90 12.30 8.65
CA VAL A 394 -5.89 11.39 8.11
C VAL A 394 -4.76 12.20 7.50
N SER A 395 -3.61 12.17 8.15
CA SER A 395 -2.39 12.77 7.61
C SER A 395 -1.76 11.85 6.60
N ASN A 396 -1.17 12.42 5.53
CA ASN A 396 -0.28 11.70 4.64
C ASN A 396 1.17 12.13 4.83
N LYS A 397 2.12 11.33 4.36
CA LYS A 397 3.53 11.70 4.38
C LYS A 397 3.79 12.91 3.51
N ILE A 398 3.36 12.85 2.25
CA ILE A 398 3.54 13.89 1.23
C ILE A 398 2.32 13.92 0.33
N THR A 399 2.01 15.09 -0.22
CA THR A 399 0.93 15.20 -1.21
C THR A 399 1.39 14.76 -2.60
N GLN A 400 0.47 14.30 -3.41
CA GLN A 400 0.70 13.68 -4.71
C GLN A 400 1.51 14.54 -5.70
N PHE A 401 1.36 15.86 -5.67
CA PHE A 401 2.01 16.78 -6.62
C PHE A 401 3.09 17.66 -5.98
N ASP A 402 3.32 17.52 -4.69
CA ASP A 402 4.29 18.31 -3.94
C ASP A 402 4.99 17.44 -2.88
N ASN A 403 6.19 17.01 -3.17
CA ASN A 403 6.97 16.14 -2.29
C ASN A 403 7.64 16.87 -1.11
N GLN A 404 7.33 18.15 -0.90
CA GLN A 404 7.81 18.94 0.21
C GLN A 404 6.72 19.24 1.24
N ASN A 405 5.45 18.98 0.88
CA ASN A 405 4.32 19.22 1.75
C ASN A 405 3.45 17.98 1.91
N GLY A 406 3.06 17.68 3.13
CA GLY A 406 1.99 16.76 3.50
C GLY A 406 0.67 17.50 3.64
N GLN A 407 -0.39 16.72 3.86
CA GLN A 407 -1.75 17.21 4.13
C GLN A 407 -2.37 16.41 5.26
N VAL A 408 -3.27 17.06 6.00
CA VAL A 408 -4.19 16.43 6.95
C VAL A 408 -5.57 16.46 6.32
N HIS A 409 -6.05 15.32 5.83
CA HIS A 409 -7.39 15.18 5.25
C HIS A 409 -8.43 15.12 6.34
N ILE A 410 -9.59 15.73 6.12
CA ILE A 410 -10.72 15.71 7.03
C ILE A 410 -11.81 14.82 6.45
N PHE A 411 -12.25 13.85 7.22
CA PHE A 411 -13.48 13.09 7.01
C PHE A 411 -14.44 13.46 8.14
N ARG A 412 -15.35 14.38 7.84
CA ARG A 412 -16.31 14.90 8.82
C ARG A 412 -17.41 13.88 9.08
N ASN A 413 -17.72 13.65 10.34
CA ASN A 413 -18.89 12.89 10.71
C ASN A 413 -20.15 13.76 10.55
N GLN A 414 -20.95 13.47 9.55
CA GLN A 414 -22.23 14.16 9.28
C GLN A 414 -23.42 13.37 9.80
N GLY A 415 -23.14 12.28 10.50
CA GLY A 415 -24.14 11.40 11.09
C GLY A 415 -24.57 11.82 12.49
N THR A 416 -24.36 10.92 13.42
CA THR A 416 -24.57 11.14 14.86
C THR A 416 -23.56 10.31 15.64
N PRO A 417 -23.30 10.57 16.93
CA PRO A 417 -22.37 9.77 17.73
C PRO A 417 -22.63 8.26 17.73
N THR A 418 -23.87 7.83 17.47
CA THR A 418 -24.27 6.40 17.45
C THR A 418 -24.58 5.86 16.04
N ALA A 419 -24.43 6.66 15.02
CA ALA A 419 -24.62 6.28 13.62
C ALA A 419 -23.75 7.18 12.73
N PRO A 420 -22.44 6.99 12.73
CA PRO A 420 -21.51 7.84 12.01
C PRO A 420 -21.72 7.76 10.49
N GLU A 421 -21.48 8.87 9.82
CA GLU A 421 -21.43 8.99 8.37
C GLU A 421 -20.26 9.92 8.02
N LEU A 422 -19.10 9.35 7.65
CA LEU A 422 -17.91 10.11 7.35
C LEU A 422 -17.93 10.63 5.92
N VAL A 423 -17.75 11.94 5.75
CA VAL A 423 -17.73 12.61 4.43
C VAL A 423 -16.43 13.39 4.30
N HIS A 424 -15.66 13.13 3.24
CA HIS A 424 -14.43 13.88 2.98
C HIS A 424 -14.74 15.37 2.76
N ASP A 425 -14.20 16.23 3.63
CA ASP A 425 -14.46 17.68 3.69
C ASP A 425 -13.19 18.52 3.41
N GLY A 426 -12.28 17.99 2.60
CA GLY A 426 -11.06 18.69 2.22
C GLY A 426 -9.87 18.40 3.12
N VAL A 427 -9.07 19.43 3.40
CA VAL A 427 -7.84 19.32 4.20
C VAL A 427 -7.78 20.44 5.24
N LEU A 428 -7.15 20.15 6.38
CA LEU A 428 -6.94 21.12 7.44
C LEU A 428 -5.91 22.18 6.98
N ALA A 429 -6.42 23.32 6.55
CA ALA A 429 -5.65 24.35 5.85
C ALA A 429 -4.67 25.13 6.77
N SER A 430 -4.83 25.04 8.09
CA SER A 430 -3.99 25.70 9.08
C SER A 430 -2.61 25.04 9.27
N ILE A 431 -2.50 23.73 8.98
CA ILE A 431 -1.26 22.97 9.08
C ILE A 431 -0.57 22.92 7.71
N THR A 432 0.53 23.65 7.57
CA THR A 432 1.27 23.81 6.31
C THR A 432 2.78 23.87 6.53
N ASP A 433 3.54 24.00 5.44
CA ASP A 433 5.00 24.22 5.44
C ASP A 433 5.77 23.05 6.11
N GLY A 434 5.47 21.84 5.69
CA GLY A 434 6.13 20.62 6.16
C GLY A 434 5.49 19.38 5.58
N TYR A 435 5.98 18.23 5.98
CA TYR A 435 5.44 16.94 5.55
C TYR A 435 5.51 15.94 6.70
N HIS A 436 4.74 14.84 6.55
CA HIS A 436 4.56 13.83 7.58
C HIS A 436 4.03 14.45 8.88
N PHE A 437 2.91 15.13 8.80
CA PHE A 437 2.27 15.75 9.95
C PHE A 437 1.65 14.69 10.86
N VAL A 438 1.88 14.84 12.15
CA VAL A 438 1.26 14.05 13.21
C VAL A 438 0.66 15.03 14.21
N PRO A 439 -0.62 15.38 14.10
CA PRO A 439 -1.29 16.25 15.07
C PRO A 439 -1.76 15.47 16.28
N ALA A 440 -1.58 16.01 17.49
CA ALA A 440 -2.20 15.61 18.74
C ALA A 440 -3.00 16.79 19.27
N PHE A 441 -4.28 16.56 19.57
CA PHE A 441 -5.22 17.61 19.99
C PHE A 441 -5.49 17.54 21.49
N GLY A 442 -5.73 18.71 22.09
CA GLY A 442 -6.15 18.88 23.48
C GLY A 442 -6.27 20.36 23.87
N ASP A 443 -7.05 20.68 24.87
CA ASP A 443 -7.13 22.01 25.45
C ASP A 443 -5.89 22.24 26.31
N LEU A 444 -4.92 23.00 25.79
CA LEU A 444 -3.61 23.24 26.43
C LEU A 444 -3.53 24.57 27.19
N ASP A 445 -4.48 25.48 26.94
CA ASP A 445 -4.51 26.78 27.60
C ASP A 445 -5.76 27.01 28.48
N GLY A 446 -6.64 25.99 28.56
CA GLY A 446 -7.77 25.97 29.44
C GLY A 446 -8.93 26.88 29.01
N ASP A 447 -8.98 27.29 27.74
CA ASP A 447 -10.02 28.16 27.22
C ASP A 447 -11.25 27.36 26.69
N GLY A 448 -11.13 26.06 26.58
CA GLY A 448 -12.16 25.11 26.18
C GLY A 448 -12.16 24.78 24.69
N ASP A 449 -11.25 25.35 23.92
CA ASP A 449 -11.05 25.02 22.51
C ASP A 449 -9.94 23.97 22.34
N ALA A 450 -9.99 23.17 21.28
CA ALA A 450 -8.93 22.21 21.03
C ALA A 450 -7.72 22.86 20.37
N ASP A 451 -6.59 22.82 21.05
CA ASP A 451 -5.26 23.15 20.54
C ASP A 451 -4.62 21.95 19.86
N ALA A 452 -3.48 22.15 19.20
CA ALA A 452 -2.72 21.06 18.63
C ALA A 452 -1.20 21.19 18.82
N ILE A 453 -0.58 20.09 19.26
CA ILE A 453 0.86 19.88 19.07
C ILE A 453 1.06 19.06 17.80
N VAL A 454 1.84 19.59 16.86
CA VAL A 454 2.04 18.97 15.56
C VAL A 454 3.48 18.56 15.36
N GLY A 455 3.72 17.27 15.28
CA GLY A 455 4.97 16.70 14.84
C GLY A 455 5.11 16.75 13.32
N THR A 456 6.35 16.69 12.85
CA THR A 456 6.70 16.66 11.44
C THR A 456 7.83 15.66 11.20
N TRP A 457 8.29 15.52 9.97
CA TRP A 457 9.51 14.76 9.66
C TRP A 457 10.77 15.31 10.39
N GLY A 458 10.71 16.53 10.91
CA GLY A 458 11.78 17.17 11.68
C GLY A 458 11.89 16.68 13.11
N ASP A 459 12.66 17.42 13.88
CA ASP A 459 12.89 17.24 15.32
C ASP A 459 12.17 18.32 16.16
N GLU A 460 11.54 19.31 15.53
CA GLU A 460 10.78 20.38 16.16
C GLU A 460 9.28 20.07 16.15
N LEU A 461 8.61 20.28 17.29
CA LEU A 461 7.16 20.18 17.42
C LEU A 461 6.57 21.60 17.46
N ARG A 462 5.44 21.77 16.77
CA ARG A 462 4.78 23.07 16.61
C ARG A 462 3.55 23.13 17.51
N TYR A 463 3.33 24.26 18.16
CA TYR A 463 2.12 24.54 18.91
C TYR A 463 1.18 25.43 18.10
N TYR A 464 -0.04 24.98 17.95
CA TYR A 464 -1.14 25.71 17.34
C TYR A 464 -2.22 25.89 18.39
N GLU A 465 -2.66 27.13 18.62
CA GLU A 465 -3.78 27.48 19.49
C GLU A 465 -5.09 27.45 18.72
N GLY A 466 -6.11 26.83 19.28
CA GLY A 466 -7.48 26.85 18.81
C GLY A 466 -8.08 28.26 18.83
N SER A 467 -9.16 28.50 18.13
CA SER A 467 -9.84 29.78 18.15
C SER A 467 -11.35 29.63 18.06
N GLY A 468 -12.00 29.41 19.16
CA GLY A 468 -13.38 29.56 19.56
C GLY A 468 -14.47 29.20 18.56
N ASP A 469 -14.84 30.13 17.72
CA ASP A 469 -15.98 29.98 16.80
C ASP A 469 -15.74 29.04 15.59
N ALA A 470 -14.50 28.54 15.40
CA ALA A 470 -14.11 27.74 14.24
C ALA A 470 -13.73 26.30 14.61
N GLY A 471 -13.91 25.92 15.88
CA GLY A 471 -13.48 24.61 16.38
C GLY A 471 -11.98 24.38 16.16
N ALA A 472 -11.54 23.13 16.12
CA ALA A 472 -10.14 22.79 15.85
C ALA A 472 -9.67 23.12 14.41
N GLU A 473 -10.53 23.55 13.50
CA GLU A 473 -10.13 24.06 12.19
C GLU A 473 -9.50 25.46 12.24
N GLY A 474 -9.83 26.22 13.29
CA GLY A 474 -9.34 27.60 13.49
C GLY A 474 -7.93 27.70 14.08
N LEU A 475 -7.10 26.69 13.96
CA LEU A 475 -5.75 26.63 14.54
C LEU A 475 -4.85 27.75 14.05
N VAL A 476 -4.15 28.40 14.98
CA VAL A 476 -3.20 29.48 14.71
C VAL A 476 -1.82 29.10 15.26
N LEU A 477 -0.82 29.00 14.41
CA LEU A 477 0.55 28.73 14.83
C LEU A 477 1.03 29.77 15.83
N ARG A 478 1.37 29.36 17.05
CA ARG A 478 1.91 30.20 18.13
C ARG A 478 3.39 29.99 18.34
N ASP A 479 3.84 28.75 18.31
CA ASP A 479 5.26 28.42 18.42
C ASP A 479 5.64 27.35 17.40
N SER A 480 6.69 27.59 16.64
CA SER A 480 7.20 26.66 15.63
C SER A 480 8.16 25.61 16.20
N ALA A 481 8.52 25.69 17.48
CA ALA A 481 9.45 24.81 18.15
C ALA A 481 9.21 24.77 19.67
N VAL A 482 7.94 24.55 20.09
CA VAL A 482 7.56 24.48 21.50
C VAL A 482 8.37 23.42 22.25
N VAL A 483 8.66 22.31 21.58
CA VAL A 483 9.57 21.26 22.02
C VAL A 483 10.50 20.88 20.86
N THR A 484 11.75 20.53 21.17
CA THR A 484 12.70 19.99 20.20
C THR A 484 13.30 18.70 20.74
N LEU A 485 13.25 17.64 19.94
CA LEU A 485 13.84 16.35 20.27
C LEU A 485 15.36 16.47 20.39
N SER A 486 15.92 15.92 21.46
CA SER A 486 17.39 15.86 21.64
C SER A 486 18.04 14.83 20.71
N ARG A 487 17.27 13.82 20.30
CA ARG A 487 17.63 12.75 19.39
C ARG A 487 16.44 12.40 18.48
N GLY A 488 16.73 11.74 17.37
CA GLY A 488 15.72 11.30 16.43
C GLY A 488 15.10 12.44 15.60
N ARG A 489 14.10 12.07 14.84
CA ARG A 489 13.26 12.91 13.98
C ARG A 489 11.93 12.21 13.79
N ASN A 490 11.09 12.75 12.91
CA ASN A 490 9.79 12.15 12.65
C ASN A 490 8.97 12.09 13.94
N ALA A 491 8.81 13.25 14.56
CA ALA A 491 8.16 13.40 15.86
C ALA A 491 6.68 12.99 15.77
N ALA A 492 6.26 12.10 16.65
CA ALA A 492 4.88 11.65 16.79
C ALA A 492 4.37 11.97 18.21
N PRO A 493 3.77 13.16 18.41
CA PRO A 493 3.24 13.56 19.72
C PRO A 493 1.96 12.84 20.09
N ALA A 494 1.76 12.64 21.38
CA ALA A 494 0.50 12.29 22.03
C ALA A 494 0.32 13.10 23.31
N LEU A 495 -0.88 13.58 23.56
CA LEU A 495 -1.25 14.38 24.73
C LEU A 495 -2.12 13.56 25.67
N ALA A 496 -1.82 13.56 26.95
CA ALA A 496 -2.63 12.95 28.00
C ALA A 496 -2.23 13.47 29.37
N ASP A 497 -3.18 13.56 30.30
CA ASP A 497 -2.91 13.80 31.72
C ASP A 497 -2.40 12.49 32.35
N LEU A 498 -1.07 12.31 32.39
CA LEU A 498 -0.43 11.07 32.83
C LEU A 498 -0.21 10.97 34.33
N ASP A 499 -0.32 12.07 35.09
CA ASP A 499 -0.13 12.07 36.51
C ASP A 499 -1.38 12.57 37.31
N ALA A 500 -2.48 12.80 36.60
CA ALA A 500 -3.78 13.23 37.06
C ALA A 500 -3.73 14.56 37.87
N ASP A 501 -2.91 15.50 37.41
CA ASP A 501 -2.85 16.84 37.96
C ASP A 501 -3.81 17.82 37.26
N GLY A 502 -4.35 17.43 36.11
CA GLY A 502 -5.34 18.15 35.33
C GLY A 502 -4.80 18.86 34.12
N ASP A 503 -3.49 18.82 33.90
CA ASP A 503 -2.80 19.40 32.74
C ASP A 503 -2.35 18.28 31.77
N LEU A 504 -2.42 18.51 30.47
CA LEU A 504 -1.99 17.49 29.49
C LEU A 504 -0.48 17.44 29.37
N ASP A 505 0.09 16.29 29.64
CA ASP A 505 1.49 15.95 29.39
C ASP A 505 1.73 15.59 27.93
N LEU A 506 3.02 15.53 27.52
CA LEU A 506 3.43 15.25 26.15
C LEU A 506 4.35 14.02 26.09
N VAL A 507 3.90 12.99 25.41
CA VAL A 507 4.74 11.84 24.97
C VAL A 507 5.04 11.99 23.51
N VAL A 508 6.31 11.79 23.12
CA VAL A 508 6.70 11.89 21.70
C VAL A 508 7.50 10.67 21.27
N GLY A 509 6.98 9.98 20.27
CA GLY A 509 7.71 8.96 19.55
C GLY A 509 8.64 9.56 18.49
N GLU A 510 9.63 8.80 18.04
CA GLU A 510 10.61 9.28 17.09
C GLU A 510 11.15 8.16 16.17
N SER A 511 12.00 8.52 15.20
CA SER A 511 12.50 7.66 14.13
C SER A 511 13.33 6.45 14.56
N GLY A 512 13.92 6.48 15.75
CA GLY A 512 14.71 5.39 16.32
C GLY A 512 13.89 4.35 17.07
N GLY A 513 12.59 4.64 17.33
CA GLY A 513 11.71 3.78 18.11
C GLY A 513 11.72 4.07 19.60
N GLU A 514 12.46 5.07 20.05
CA GLU A 514 12.48 5.52 21.45
C GLU A 514 11.26 6.41 21.76
N LEU A 515 10.93 6.57 23.05
CA LEU A 515 9.90 7.47 23.55
C LEU A 515 10.53 8.58 24.37
N ASN A 516 10.03 9.77 24.18
CA ASN A 516 10.38 10.94 24.97
C ASN A 516 9.18 11.39 25.78
N TYR A 517 9.39 11.85 27.03
CA TYR A 517 8.31 12.31 27.92
C TYR A 517 8.64 13.68 28.49
N TRP A 518 7.71 14.61 28.30
CA TRP A 518 7.69 15.93 28.92
C TRP A 518 6.47 16.04 29.80
N ARG A 519 6.69 16.44 31.06
CA ARG A 519 5.59 16.81 31.93
C ARG A 519 5.25 18.28 31.68
N ASN A 520 3.95 18.57 31.66
CA ASN A 520 3.47 19.93 31.68
C ASN A 520 3.55 20.48 33.11
N GLU A 521 4.41 21.46 33.38
CA GLU A 521 4.53 22.16 34.66
C GLU A 521 3.93 23.57 34.58
N GLY A 522 3.11 23.85 33.54
CA GLY A 522 2.46 25.11 33.29
C GLY A 522 1.28 25.38 34.22
N ASP A 523 0.35 26.18 33.76
CA ASP A 523 -0.95 26.38 34.39
C ASP A 523 -2.05 26.36 33.29
N ALA A 524 -3.29 26.42 33.71
CA ALA A 524 -4.45 26.38 32.82
C ALA A 524 -4.47 27.48 31.74
N GLY A 525 -3.49 28.34 31.63
CA GLY A 525 -3.42 29.41 30.66
C GLY A 525 -2.25 29.31 29.68
N ALA A 526 -1.28 28.42 29.89
CA ALA A 526 -0.16 28.18 28.99
C ALA A 526 0.63 26.93 29.36
N PRO A 527 0.89 26.01 28.43
CA PRO A 527 1.70 24.82 28.71
C PRO A 527 3.18 25.20 28.91
N ASP A 528 3.86 24.53 29.85
CA ASP A 528 5.32 24.60 30.07
C ASP A 528 5.89 23.18 30.12
N PHE A 529 6.25 22.63 28.97
CA PHE A 529 6.72 21.25 28.84
C PHE A 529 8.17 21.08 29.31
N VAL A 530 8.34 20.41 30.45
CA VAL A 530 9.64 20.11 31.08
C VAL A 530 10.05 18.67 30.77
N LEU A 531 11.20 18.49 30.12
CA LEU A 531 11.71 17.16 29.79
C LEU A 531 11.96 16.32 31.04
N VAL A 532 11.28 15.19 31.14
CA VAL A 532 11.47 14.16 32.18
C VAL A 532 12.46 13.11 31.72
N SER A 533 12.30 12.62 30.48
CA SER A 533 13.18 11.57 29.91
C SER A 533 13.19 11.66 28.39
N ASP A 534 14.35 11.49 27.79
CA ASP A 534 14.53 11.32 26.33
C ASP A 534 14.70 9.84 25.91
N THR A 535 14.48 8.90 26.84
CA THR A 535 14.46 7.44 26.67
C THR A 535 13.44 6.84 27.64
N TRP A 536 12.22 7.37 27.60
CA TRP A 536 11.18 6.97 28.55
C TRP A 536 10.80 5.51 28.42
N LEU A 537 10.59 4.84 29.53
CA LEU A 537 10.30 3.40 29.68
C LEU A 537 11.45 2.47 29.16
N GLU A 538 12.61 3.03 28.80
CA GLU A 538 13.64 2.30 28.08
C GLU A 538 13.09 1.63 26.81
N ALA A 539 12.01 2.24 26.26
CA ALA A 539 11.30 1.68 25.11
C ALA A 539 12.20 1.69 23.85
N ASP A 540 12.19 0.57 23.15
CA ASP A 540 12.77 0.41 21.81
C ASP A 540 11.79 -0.49 21.05
N VAL A 541 10.89 0.14 20.29
CA VAL A 541 9.83 -0.56 19.53
C VAL A 541 10.22 -0.73 18.06
N GLY A 542 11.52 -0.71 17.78
CA GLY A 542 12.06 -0.88 16.45
C GLY A 542 12.28 0.45 15.74
N ARG A 543 11.37 0.90 14.90
CA ARG A 543 11.51 2.17 14.14
C ARG A 543 10.21 2.94 14.16
N ARG A 544 10.35 4.28 14.22
CA ARG A 544 9.22 5.22 14.12
C ARG A 544 8.09 4.89 15.10
N SER A 545 8.31 5.19 16.38
CA SER A 545 7.32 4.97 17.44
C SER A 545 6.15 5.96 17.34
N PHE A 546 4.92 5.43 17.52
CA PHE A 546 3.66 6.20 17.58
C PHE A 546 2.95 5.90 18.88
N PRO A 547 3.18 6.70 19.93
CA PRO A 547 2.53 6.50 21.23
C PRO A 547 1.06 6.92 21.17
N VAL A 548 0.19 6.14 21.82
CA VAL A 548 -1.22 6.45 22.05
C VAL A 548 -1.58 6.08 23.48
N PRO A 549 -1.80 7.04 24.38
CA PRO A 549 -2.35 6.80 25.71
C PRO A 549 -3.80 6.30 25.60
N VAL A 550 -4.13 5.20 26.24
CA VAL A 550 -5.46 4.57 26.18
C VAL A 550 -5.72 3.76 27.46
N ASP A 551 -6.93 3.85 28.02
CA ASP A 551 -7.37 2.92 29.05
C ASP A 551 -7.72 1.58 28.38
N TRP A 552 -6.70 0.70 28.27
CA TRP A 552 -6.79 -0.53 27.49
C TRP A 552 -7.63 -1.62 28.16
N ASP A 553 -7.61 -1.69 29.48
CA ASP A 553 -8.32 -2.74 30.22
C ASP A 553 -9.53 -2.26 31.01
N GLY A 554 -9.85 -0.96 30.93
CA GLY A 554 -11.05 -0.37 31.50
C GLY A 554 -10.98 -0.19 33.03
N ASP A 555 -9.77 -0.08 33.60
CA ASP A 555 -9.57 0.07 35.04
C ASP A 555 -9.53 1.55 35.50
N GLY A 556 -9.53 2.48 34.54
CA GLY A 556 -9.61 3.93 34.74
C GLY A 556 -8.26 4.62 34.82
N ASP A 557 -7.16 3.95 34.54
CA ASP A 557 -5.89 4.58 34.33
C ASP A 557 -5.42 4.38 32.87
N LEU A 558 -4.47 5.21 32.41
CA LEU A 558 -3.99 5.15 31.02
C LEU A 558 -2.83 4.18 30.92
N ASP A 559 -2.97 3.19 30.03
CA ASP A 559 -1.89 2.42 29.43
C ASP A 559 -1.27 3.20 28.27
N LEU A 560 -0.18 2.69 27.71
CA LEU A 560 0.45 3.26 26.53
C LEU A 560 0.57 2.20 25.43
N LEU A 561 -0.21 2.37 24.37
CA LEU A 561 -0.01 1.61 23.13
C LEU A 561 0.98 2.35 22.23
N VAL A 562 1.91 1.62 21.65
CA VAL A 562 2.91 2.20 20.74
C VAL A 562 2.92 1.42 19.43
N GLY A 563 2.56 2.09 18.35
CA GLY A 563 2.74 1.56 17.00
C GLY A 563 4.15 1.81 16.48
N SER A 564 4.60 0.98 15.52
CA SER A 564 5.93 1.09 14.95
C SER A 564 6.04 0.60 13.50
N GLU A 565 7.18 0.88 12.87
CA GLU A 565 7.54 0.29 11.59
C GLU A 565 8.27 -1.04 11.84
N GLY A 566 7.60 -2.15 11.53
CA GLY A 566 8.14 -3.50 11.54
C GLY A 566 7.84 -4.34 12.77
N ASP A 567 7.62 -3.75 13.96
CA ASP A 567 7.31 -4.50 15.18
C ASP A 567 5.81 -4.43 15.57
N GLY A 568 4.97 -3.81 14.72
CA GLY A 568 3.53 -3.72 14.91
C GLY A 568 3.13 -2.88 16.11
N LEU A 569 2.19 -3.37 16.94
CA LEU A 569 1.69 -2.70 18.13
C LEU A 569 2.26 -3.31 19.39
N GLN A 570 2.81 -2.46 20.27
CA GLN A 570 3.38 -2.82 21.56
C GLN A 570 2.63 -2.09 22.70
N LEU A 571 2.17 -2.83 23.70
CA LEU A 571 1.38 -2.31 24.81
C LEU A 571 2.20 -2.26 26.11
N PHE A 572 2.43 -1.08 26.65
CA PHE A 572 3.06 -0.85 27.94
C PHE A 572 1.96 -0.62 28.98
N ARG A 573 1.70 -1.64 29.81
CA ARG A 573 0.69 -1.57 30.86
C ARG A 573 1.07 -0.63 31.98
N ASN A 574 0.13 0.19 32.44
CA ASN A 574 0.21 0.87 33.72
C ASN A 574 -0.28 -0.08 34.84
N ARG A 575 0.54 -0.35 35.83
CA ARG A 575 0.22 -1.18 36.99
C ARG A 575 0.02 -0.34 38.25
N GLY A 576 0.07 0.95 38.11
CA GLY A 576 -0.04 1.92 39.16
C GLY A 576 -1.47 2.40 39.37
N SER A 577 -1.70 3.66 39.13
CA SER A 577 -3.00 4.32 39.11
C SER A 577 -2.89 5.60 38.28
N ALA A 578 -4.00 6.20 37.87
CA ALA A 578 -4.03 7.44 37.13
C ALA A 578 -3.14 8.56 37.72
N SER A 579 -3.09 8.69 39.07
CA SER A 579 -2.26 9.72 39.74
C SER A 579 -0.85 9.28 40.13
N THR A 580 -0.51 8.03 39.92
CA THR A 580 0.83 7.47 40.24
C THR A 580 1.09 6.31 39.29
N PRO A 581 1.38 6.62 38.03
CA PRO A 581 1.56 5.60 37.02
C PRO A 581 2.84 4.77 37.25
N ASP A 582 2.76 3.47 36.98
CA ASP A 582 3.85 2.50 37.06
C ASP A 582 3.85 1.62 35.82
N PHE A 583 4.30 2.20 34.72
CA PHE A 583 4.35 1.51 33.43
C PHE A 583 5.39 0.39 33.44
N VAL A 584 5.04 -0.77 32.86
CA VAL A 584 5.99 -1.85 32.62
C VAL A 584 7.01 -1.41 31.56
N THR A 585 8.21 -1.92 31.64
CA THR A 585 9.28 -1.67 30.65
C THR A 585 9.39 -2.78 29.58
N GLU A 586 8.73 -3.92 29.80
CA GLU A 586 8.63 -5.01 28.83
C GLU A 586 7.20 -5.01 28.27
N PRO A 587 6.99 -4.55 27.03
CA PRO A 587 5.63 -4.44 26.46
C PRO A 587 5.06 -5.81 26.07
N GLU A 588 3.74 -5.85 25.96
CA GLU A 588 2.97 -6.94 25.36
C GLU A 588 2.76 -6.65 23.88
N THR A 589 3.04 -7.63 23.00
CA THR A 589 2.69 -7.48 21.57
C THR A 589 1.19 -7.67 21.39
N VAL A 590 0.54 -6.73 20.73
CA VAL A 590 -0.87 -6.85 20.33
C VAL A 590 -0.93 -7.61 19.00
N ASP A 591 -1.62 -8.75 19.03
CA ASP A 591 -1.75 -9.64 17.86
C ASP A 591 -2.76 -9.07 16.86
N ILE A 592 -2.24 -8.33 15.89
CA ILE A 592 -2.95 -7.84 14.70
C ILE A 592 -2.13 -8.18 13.45
N PRO A 593 -2.73 -8.21 12.25
CA PRO A 593 -1.97 -8.37 11.02
C PRO A 593 -0.85 -7.33 10.90
N ASP A 594 0.30 -7.76 10.36
CA ASP A 594 1.41 -6.85 10.08
C ASP A 594 1.11 -6.02 8.83
N PHE A 595 0.97 -4.72 9.03
CA PHE A 595 0.76 -3.72 7.97
C PHE A 595 2.03 -2.94 7.63
N GLY A 596 3.19 -3.39 8.13
CA GLY A 596 4.51 -2.81 7.86
C GLY A 596 4.79 -1.48 8.56
N TYR A 597 3.76 -0.74 8.92
CA TYR A 597 3.82 0.56 9.62
C TYR A 597 2.50 0.78 10.34
N ALA A 598 2.51 0.73 11.63
CA ALA A 598 1.30 0.83 12.46
C ALA A 598 1.20 2.21 13.11
N THR A 599 0.15 2.95 12.76
CA THR A 599 -0.16 4.27 13.34
C THR A 599 -1.58 4.22 13.93
N PRO A 600 -1.73 3.84 15.21
CA PRO A 600 -3.03 3.66 15.81
C PRO A 600 -3.68 4.99 16.23
N ALA A 601 -5.02 5.05 16.16
CA ALA A 601 -5.85 6.05 16.81
C ALA A 601 -7.02 5.34 17.51
N PHE A 602 -7.44 5.84 18.66
CA PHE A 602 -8.51 5.27 19.46
C PHE A 602 -9.61 6.29 19.75
N GLY A 603 -10.87 5.85 19.71
CA GLY A 603 -12.02 6.64 20.08
C GLY A 603 -13.31 5.85 19.91
N ASP A 604 -14.34 6.23 20.64
CA ASP A 604 -15.70 5.67 20.50
C ASP A 604 -16.40 6.34 19.32
N LEU A 605 -16.19 5.78 18.12
CA LEU A 605 -16.72 6.31 16.88
C LEU A 605 -18.19 5.95 16.67
N ASP A 606 -18.65 4.83 17.17
CA ASP A 606 -20.04 4.38 17.00
C ASP A 606 -20.94 4.62 18.22
N GLY A 607 -20.40 5.25 19.28
CA GLY A 607 -21.13 5.67 20.46
C GLY A 607 -21.64 4.52 21.34
N ASP A 608 -21.03 3.34 21.24
CA ASP A 608 -21.41 2.16 22.04
C ASP A 608 -20.75 2.14 23.43
N GLY A 609 -19.86 3.08 23.70
CA GLY A 609 -19.15 3.26 24.96
C GLY A 609 -17.85 2.47 25.04
N ARG A 610 -17.37 1.90 23.94
CA ARG A 610 -16.08 1.22 23.83
C ARG A 610 -15.28 1.88 22.70
N ALA A 611 -13.99 2.09 22.94
CA ALA A 611 -13.15 2.68 21.92
C ALA A 611 -12.84 1.67 20.80
N GLU A 612 -13.01 2.10 19.57
CA GLU A 612 -12.50 1.45 18.38
C GLU A 612 -11.05 1.87 18.11
N MET A 613 -10.38 1.07 17.31
CA MET A 613 -9.04 1.37 16.78
C MET A 613 -9.10 1.60 15.27
N VAL A 614 -8.65 2.77 14.84
CA VAL A 614 -8.35 3.06 13.44
C VAL A 614 -6.85 2.98 13.25
N LEU A 615 -6.39 2.15 12.33
CA LEU A 615 -4.97 1.92 12.10
C LEU A 615 -4.59 2.43 10.71
N GLY A 616 -3.57 3.25 10.65
CA GLY A 616 -2.93 3.67 9.40
C GLY A 616 -1.71 2.81 9.07
N GLY A 617 -1.22 2.95 7.83
CA GLY A 617 -0.10 2.16 7.33
C GLY A 617 0.62 2.77 6.14
N THR A 618 1.52 2.00 5.54
CA THR A 618 2.39 2.46 4.44
C THR A 618 1.64 2.76 3.15
N GLY A 619 0.54 2.06 2.88
CA GLY A 619 -0.24 2.19 1.64
C GLY A 619 -1.12 3.43 1.56
N GLY A 620 -1.16 4.25 2.62
CA GLY A 620 -1.99 5.47 2.65
C GLY A 620 -3.47 5.25 2.97
N GLY A 621 -3.89 3.99 3.14
CA GLY A 621 -5.23 3.62 3.55
C GLY A 621 -5.35 3.33 5.04
N LEU A 622 -6.54 2.91 5.46
CA LEU A 622 -6.87 2.68 6.85
C LEU A 622 -7.49 1.30 7.06
N TRP A 623 -7.35 0.80 8.29
CA TRP A 623 -8.06 -0.38 8.79
C TRP A 623 -8.83 0.00 10.05
N TYR A 624 -10.03 -0.56 10.20
CA TYR A 624 -10.88 -0.32 11.34
C TYR A 624 -11.08 -1.62 12.13
N PHE A 625 -10.89 -1.52 13.43
CA PHE A 625 -11.04 -2.62 14.38
C PHE A 625 -11.98 -2.23 15.51
N ARG A 626 -12.89 -3.11 15.87
CA ARG A 626 -13.72 -2.97 17.06
C ARG A 626 -13.40 -4.06 18.08
N PRO A 627 -13.60 -3.81 19.38
CA PRO A 627 -13.48 -4.85 20.38
C PRO A 627 -14.41 -6.04 20.08
N ALA A 628 -13.88 -7.26 20.10
CA ALA A 628 -14.68 -8.47 19.87
C ALA A 628 -15.79 -8.59 20.95
N ARG A 629 -16.97 -9.05 20.55
CA ARG A 629 -18.15 -9.14 21.41
C ARG A 629 -18.11 -10.33 22.35
#